data_58b80f1e47d80cefa212a5528fc429b9
#
_entry.id   58b80f1e47d80cefa212a5528fc429b9
#
_cell.length_a   1.000
_cell.length_b   1.000
_cell.length_c   1.000
_cell.angle_alpha   90.00
_cell.angle_beta   90.00
_cell.angle_gamma   90.00
#
_symmetry.space_group_name_H-M   'P 1'
#
loop_
_entity.id
_entity.type
_entity.pdbx_description
1 polymer ?
#
loop_
_entity_poly.entity_id
_entity_poly.type
_entity_poly.pdbx_seq_one_letter_code
_entity_poly.pdbx_strand_id
1 'polypeptide(L)'
;MSTRRNDFDARRIRTVIFDADGVLIHGKSPHPGASELLDWLREGGRRIFVLTNNSSTARGKYASRLRRMGLQIHRSEIITSGYLTARHFVECQRTRPFPQFAVRVPHIFVVGGDGIPAEFKALGVRATLTRSIHDPRTPHFVIAGIDRTLTYAKIARAQRAILKHEALFIATNQDPTFPTEDGVQPGAGTIVAAISTAVGRRPDIVVGKPHPLAMQITLETAGCDASEVLMVGDRLDTDIQVSREAGVFAVLVLSGVTTRRQLRDLKNPMQRPDHVLGDVVELRRFLSGR
;
A
#
# COMPACT_ATOMS: atom_id res chain seq x y z
N MET A 1 2.97 29.99 -0.66
CA MET A 1 4.41 30.20 -0.45
C MET A 1 5.13 28.97 -0.93
N SER A 2 5.87 29.10 -2.04
CA SER A 2 6.65 28.01 -2.65
C SER A 2 7.99 27.92 -1.93
N THR A 3 8.11 27.07 -0.92
CA THR A 3 9.43 26.69 -0.41
C THR A 3 10.07 25.76 -1.44
N ARG A 4 11.03 26.30 -2.17
CA ARG A 4 11.93 25.52 -3.02
C ARG A 4 12.64 24.52 -2.13
N ARG A 5 12.34 23.21 -2.26
CA ARG A 5 13.15 22.12 -1.67
C ARG A 5 14.46 21.94 -2.47
N ASN A 6 15.25 23.03 -2.57
CA ASN A 6 16.56 22.99 -3.25
C ASN A 6 17.67 22.39 -2.37
N ASP A 7 17.36 21.98 -1.12
CA ASP A 7 18.36 21.50 -0.17
C ASP A 7 18.24 19.98 0.06
N PHE A 8 18.10 19.20 -1.02
CA PHE A 8 18.22 17.76 -0.90
C PHE A 8 19.66 17.36 -0.55
N ASP A 9 19.84 16.79 0.63
CA ASP A 9 21.12 16.21 1.05
C ASP A 9 21.00 14.69 1.18
N ALA A 10 21.56 13.96 0.22
CA ALA A 10 21.55 12.49 0.19
C ALA A 10 22.15 11.86 1.47
N ARG A 11 23.02 12.59 2.20
CA ARG A 11 23.63 12.11 3.45
C ARG A 11 22.64 12.06 4.61
N ARG A 12 21.54 12.81 4.54
CA ARG A 12 20.45 12.79 5.53
C ARG A 12 19.51 11.60 5.35
N ILE A 13 19.49 11.02 4.15
CA ILE A 13 18.61 9.89 3.85
C ILE A 13 19.12 8.60 4.51
N ARG A 14 18.41 8.14 5.50
CA ARG A 14 18.68 6.91 6.27
C ARG A 14 17.78 5.75 5.87
N THR A 15 16.63 6.05 5.29
CA THR A 15 15.65 5.05 4.91
C THR A 15 15.15 5.30 3.49
N VAL A 16 15.14 4.27 2.67
CA VAL A 16 14.56 4.30 1.32
C VAL A 16 13.36 3.38 1.29
N ILE A 17 12.21 3.95 0.94
CA ILE A 17 10.97 3.22 0.73
C ILE A 17 10.77 3.05 -0.77
N PHE A 18 10.50 1.84 -1.21
CA PHE A 18 10.21 1.53 -2.61
C PHE A 18 8.75 1.11 -2.77
N ASP A 19 8.07 1.54 -3.83
CA ASP A 19 6.98 0.73 -4.34
C ASP A 19 7.55 -0.57 -4.94
N ALA A 20 6.71 -1.56 -5.14
CA ALA A 20 7.15 -2.87 -5.64
C ALA A 20 7.02 -2.98 -7.16
N ASP A 21 5.78 -2.91 -7.65
CA ASP A 21 5.45 -3.15 -9.05
C ASP A 21 5.76 -1.91 -9.90
N GLY A 22 6.56 -2.05 -10.97
CA GLY A 22 7.03 -0.92 -11.78
C GLY A 22 8.30 -0.24 -11.25
N VAL A 23 8.75 -0.59 -10.05
CA VAL A 23 9.96 -0.04 -9.41
C VAL A 23 11.01 -1.12 -9.18
N LEU A 24 10.76 -2.07 -8.29
CA LEU A 24 11.68 -3.18 -8.00
C LEU A 24 11.42 -4.41 -8.85
N ILE A 25 10.19 -4.60 -9.28
CA ILE A 25 9.76 -5.75 -10.08
C ILE A 25 8.83 -5.33 -11.22
N HIS A 26 8.86 -6.12 -12.28
CA HIS A 26 7.88 -6.09 -13.36
C HIS A 26 7.29 -7.50 -13.53
N GLY A 27 6.03 -7.69 -13.14
CA GLY A 27 5.38 -9.00 -13.15
C GLY A 27 6.11 -10.02 -12.25
N LYS A 28 6.75 -11.04 -12.85
CA LYS A 28 7.48 -12.10 -12.13
C LYS A 28 9.00 -11.91 -12.16
N SER A 29 9.49 -10.83 -12.75
CA SER A 29 10.93 -10.56 -12.90
C SER A 29 11.35 -9.36 -12.05
N PRO A 30 12.57 -9.37 -11.47
CA PRO A 30 13.12 -8.19 -10.84
C PRO A 30 13.46 -7.16 -11.92
N HIS A 31 13.38 -5.88 -11.57
CA HIS A 31 13.93 -4.83 -12.43
C HIS A 31 15.46 -4.99 -12.52
N PRO A 32 16.07 -4.85 -13.72
CA PRO A 32 17.53 -4.91 -13.85
C PRO A 32 18.22 -3.95 -12.88
N GLY A 33 19.24 -4.45 -12.16
CA GLY A 33 20.01 -3.67 -11.19
C GLY A 33 19.33 -3.41 -9.83
N ALA A 34 18.10 -3.89 -9.63
CA ALA A 34 17.39 -3.70 -8.35
C ALA A 34 18.09 -4.42 -7.19
N SER A 35 18.61 -5.64 -7.40
CA SER A 35 19.33 -6.39 -6.35
C SER A 35 20.59 -5.66 -5.91
N GLU A 36 21.41 -5.25 -6.87
CA GLU A 36 22.66 -4.52 -6.64
C GLU A 36 22.43 -3.17 -5.96
N LEU A 37 21.32 -2.51 -6.27
CA LEU A 37 20.94 -1.27 -5.60
C LEU A 37 20.58 -1.52 -4.12
N LEU A 38 19.78 -2.57 -3.84
CA LEU A 38 19.39 -2.90 -2.46
C LEU A 38 20.62 -3.27 -1.61
N ASP A 39 21.57 -4.04 -2.15
CA ASP A 39 22.79 -4.39 -1.47
C ASP A 39 23.66 -3.16 -1.20
N TRP A 40 23.85 -2.30 -2.20
CA TRP A 40 24.58 -1.04 -2.05
C TRP A 40 23.95 -0.10 -0.99
N LEU A 41 22.63 -0.02 -0.91
CA LEU A 41 21.95 0.77 0.11
C LEU A 41 22.23 0.24 1.51
N ARG A 42 22.21 -1.09 1.69
CA ARG A 42 22.51 -1.74 2.97
C ARG A 42 23.96 -1.58 3.39
N GLU A 43 24.89 -1.76 2.46
CA GLU A 43 26.34 -1.50 2.68
C GLU A 43 26.58 -0.05 3.12
N GLY A 44 25.80 0.89 2.58
CA GLY A 44 25.81 2.30 2.99
C GLY A 44 25.04 2.60 4.29
N GLY A 45 24.60 1.57 5.03
CA GLY A 45 23.89 1.69 6.31
C GLY A 45 22.45 2.19 6.20
N ARG A 46 21.88 2.22 4.99
CA ARG A 46 20.50 2.65 4.77
C ARG A 46 19.52 1.51 4.99
N ARG A 47 18.40 1.81 5.64
CA ARG A 47 17.28 0.87 5.79
C ARG A 47 16.41 0.88 4.55
N ILE A 48 15.80 -0.25 4.27
CA ILE A 48 14.96 -0.46 3.10
C ILE A 48 13.57 -0.89 3.55
N PHE A 49 12.54 -0.31 2.95
CA PHE A 49 11.17 -0.78 3.07
C PHE A 49 10.51 -0.88 1.69
N VAL A 50 9.58 -1.81 1.56
CA VAL A 50 8.74 -1.96 0.37
C VAL A 50 7.31 -1.65 0.77
N LEU A 51 6.75 -0.54 0.28
CA LEU A 51 5.38 -0.11 0.54
C LEU A 51 4.50 -0.39 -0.68
N THR A 52 3.65 -1.40 -0.62
CA THR A 52 2.79 -1.82 -1.73
C THR A 52 1.31 -1.84 -1.37
N ASN A 53 0.47 -1.45 -2.33
CA ASN A 53 -0.99 -1.56 -2.21
C ASN A 53 -1.52 -3.00 -2.39
N ASN A 54 -0.65 -3.99 -2.51
CA ASN A 54 -1.06 -5.39 -2.55
C ASN A 54 -1.67 -5.83 -1.20
N SER A 55 -2.94 -6.24 -1.20
CA SER A 55 -3.64 -6.80 -0.04
C SER A 55 -3.89 -8.30 -0.16
N SER A 56 -3.65 -8.88 -1.35
CA SER A 56 -3.99 -10.28 -1.62
C SER A 56 -3.03 -11.29 -0.99
N THR A 57 -1.80 -10.87 -0.70
CA THR A 57 -0.71 -11.74 -0.26
C THR A 57 -0.13 -11.25 1.07
N ALA A 58 0.01 -12.15 2.05
CA ALA A 58 0.66 -11.84 3.32
C ALA A 58 2.15 -11.53 3.14
N ARG A 59 2.71 -10.64 3.96
CA ARG A 59 4.10 -10.17 3.89
C ARG A 59 5.14 -11.30 3.83
N GLY A 60 4.94 -12.37 4.60
CA GLY A 60 5.87 -13.52 4.58
C GLY A 60 5.92 -14.24 3.22
N LYS A 61 4.74 -14.45 2.59
CA LYS A 61 4.66 -15.04 1.24
C LYS A 61 5.20 -14.06 0.19
N TYR A 62 4.94 -12.76 0.37
CA TYR A 62 5.44 -11.72 -0.52
C TYR A 62 6.97 -11.63 -0.47
N ALA A 63 7.58 -11.64 0.73
CA ALA A 63 9.02 -11.70 0.92
C ALA A 63 9.64 -12.94 0.26
N SER A 64 9.01 -14.11 0.43
CA SER A 64 9.47 -15.35 -0.21
C SER A 64 9.41 -15.27 -1.74
N ARG A 65 8.41 -14.57 -2.29
CA ARG A 65 8.30 -14.31 -3.73
C ARG A 65 9.47 -13.43 -4.20
N LEU A 66 9.74 -12.31 -3.53
CA LEU A 66 10.81 -11.38 -3.88
C LEU A 66 12.20 -12.05 -3.78
N ARG A 67 12.45 -12.84 -2.73
CA ARG A 67 13.70 -13.60 -2.60
C ARG A 67 13.93 -14.60 -3.73
N ARG A 68 12.88 -15.29 -4.20
CA ARG A 68 12.98 -16.18 -5.37
C ARG A 68 13.33 -15.45 -6.66
N MET A 69 13.05 -14.14 -6.72
CA MET A 69 13.46 -13.24 -7.82
C MET A 69 14.87 -12.66 -7.62
N GLY A 70 15.61 -13.04 -6.56
CA GLY A 70 16.94 -12.52 -6.24
C GLY A 70 16.94 -11.27 -5.37
N LEU A 71 15.77 -10.69 -5.04
CA LEU A 71 15.68 -9.52 -4.18
C LEU A 71 15.66 -9.94 -2.71
N GLN A 72 16.74 -9.67 -1.98
CA GLN A 72 16.91 -10.04 -0.57
C GLN A 72 16.12 -9.10 0.34
N ILE A 73 14.78 -9.23 0.33
CA ILE A 73 13.86 -8.45 1.15
C ILE A 73 13.31 -9.31 2.28
N HIS A 74 13.39 -8.83 3.52
CA HIS A 74 12.86 -9.50 4.70
C HIS A 74 11.38 -9.16 4.92
N ARG A 75 10.65 -10.04 5.61
CA ARG A 75 9.24 -9.79 5.96
C ARG A 75 9.04 -8.49 6.71
N SER A 76 9.96 -8.13 7.60
CA SER A 76 9.92 -6.89 8.39
C SER A 76 10.07 -5.62 7.56
N GLU A 77 10.67 -5.72 6.38
CA GLU A 77 10.86 -4.62 5.44
C GLU A 77 9.65 -4.42 4.51
N ILE A 78 8.66 -5.33 4.54
CA ILE A 78 7.49 -5.27 3.66
C ILE A 78 6.29 -4.70 4.39
N ILE A 79 5.66 -3.72 3.77
CA ILE A 79 4.44 -3.05 4.22
C ILE A 79 3.40 -3.17 3.11
N THR A 80 2.47 -4.10 3.29
CA THR A 80 1.34 -4.30 2.36
C THR A 80 0.12 -3.55 2.84
N SER A 81 -0.81 -3.20 1.94
CA SER A 81 -2.08 -2.60 2.36
C SER A 81 -2.90 -3.51 3.30
N GLY A 82 -2.74 -4.83 3.20
CA GLY A 82 -3.30 -5.77 4.18
C GLY A 82 -2.70 -5.61 5.58
N TYR A 83 -1.38 -5.44 5.68
CA TYR A 83 -0.70 -5.15 6.95
C TYR A 83 -1.09 -3.78 7.51
N LEU A 84 -1.10 -2.75 6.66
CA LEU A 84 -1.55 -1.42 7.05
C LEU A 84 -2.96 -1.45 7.64
N THR A 85 -3.88 -2.18 7.00
CA THR A 85 -5.26 -2.34 7.47
C THR A 85 -5.31 -3.01 8.84
N ALA A 86 -4.53 -4.07 9.06
CA ALA A 86 -4.47 -4.76 10.35
C ALA A 86 -3.85 -3.86 11.45
N ARG A 87 -2.80 -3.12 11.15
CA ARG A 87 -2.17 -2.14 12.07
C ARG A 87 -3.13 -1.03 12.45
N HIS A 88 -3.79 -0.43 11.46
CA HIS A 88 -4.79 0.61 11.71
C HIS A 88 -5.97 0.07 12.53
N PHE A 89 -6.40 -1.16 12.26
CA PHE A 89 -7.46 -1.80 13.03
C PHE A 89 -7.10 -1.95 14.51
N VAL A 90 -5.86 -2.36 14.82
CA VAL A 90 -5.35 -2.44 16.22
C VAL A 90 -5.42 -1.07 16.89
N GLU A 91 -4.99 -0.02 16.21
CA GLU A 91 -5.05 1.34 16.75
C GLU A 91 -6.50 1.81 16.96
N CYS A 92 -7.39 1.51 16.02
CA CYS A 92 -8.82 1.81 16.17
C CYS A 92 -9.47 1.00 17.29
N GLN A 93 -9.04 -0.23 17.58
CA GLN A 93 -9.51 -0.97 18.76
C GLN A 93 -9.10 -0.28 20.08
N ARG A 94 -7.97 0.41 20.09
CA ARG A 94 -7.49 1.18 21.25
C ARG A 94 -8.22 2.53 21.40
N THR A 95 -8.37 3.29 20.32
CA THR A 95 -8.93 4.65 20.29
C THR A 95 -10.44 4.70 20.16
N ARG A 96 -11.05 3.62 19.63
CA ARG A 96 -12.50 3.44 19.43
C ARG A 96 -13.19 4.60 18.69
N PRO A 97 -12.70 5.00 17.49
CA PRO A 97 -13.25 6.12 16.73
C PRO A 97 -14.68 5.88 16.24
N PHE A 98 -15.12 4.61 16.19
CA PHE A 98 -16.48 4.19 15.83
C PHE A 98 -16.98 3.13 16.82
N PRO A 99 -18.32 3.05 17.10
CA PRO A 99 -18.90 2.10 18.03
C PRO A 99 -18.56 0.64 17.76
N GLN A 100 -18.41 0.25 16.50
CA GLN A 100 -18.08 -1.13 16.10
C GLN A 100 -16.72 -1.59 16.66
N PHE A 101 -15.77 -0.67 16.91
CA PHE A 101 -14.50 -1.00 17.54
C PHE A 101 -14.58 -1.25 19.04
N ALA A 102 -15.71 -0.92 19.68
CA ALA A 102 -15.95 -1.25 21.08
C ALA A 102 -16.35 -2.73 21.28
N VAL A 103 -16.70 -3.44 20.22
CA VAL A 103 -17.04 -4.87 20.29
C VAL A 103 -15.79 -5.67 20.65
N ARG A 104 -15.87 -6.47 21.73
CA ARG A 104 -14.73 -7.21 22.29
C ARG A 104 -14.06 -8.17 21.30
N VAL A 105 -14.86 -8.88 20.51
CA VAL A 105 -14.41 -9.79 19.42
C VAL A 105 -15.29 -9.53 18.20
N PRO A 106 -14.96 -8.52 17.39
CA PRO A 106 -15.79 -8.21 16.24
C PRO A 106 -15.70 -9.27 15.16
N HIS A 107 -16.80 -9.43 14.42
CA HIS A 107 -16.83 -10.25 13.21
C HIS A 107 -16.56 -9.38 11.99
N ILE A 108 -15.68 -9.84 11.14
CA ILE A 108 -15.22 -9.14 9.95
C ILE A 108 -15.48 -9.99 8.72
N PHE A 109 -16.26 -9.47 7.79
CA PHE A 109 -16.42 -10.08 6.48
C PHE A 109 -15.38 -9.50 5.51
N VAL A 110 -14.55 -10.37 4.95
CA VAL A 110 -13.46 -9.97 4.05
C VAL A 110 -13.85 -10.30 2.60
N VAL A 111 -14.00 -9.26 1.79
CA VAL A 111 -14.05 -9.35 0.32
C VAL A 111 -12.65 -9.07 -0.19
N GLY A 112 -11.80 -10.08 -0.20
CA GLY A 112 -10.37 -9.92 -0.45
C GLY A 112 -9.62 -11.25 -0.43
N GLY A 113 -8.32 -11.20 -0.73
CA GLY A 113 -7.42 -12.35 -0.69
C GLY A 113 -7.04 -12.80 0.73
N ASP A 114 -6.28 -13.89 0.82
CA ASP A 114 -5.83 -14.48 2.09
C ASP A 114 -4.80 -13.61 2.83
N GLY A 115 -4.24 -12.60 2.17
CA GLY A 115 -3.29 -11.68 2.78
C GLY A 115 -3.90 -10.92 3.97
N ILE A 116 -5.14 -10.45 3.84
CA ILE A 116 -5.81 -9.69 4.90
C ILE A 116 -5.97 -10.53 6.18
N PRO A 117 -6.65 -11.70 6.17
CA PRO A 117 -6.78 -12.53 7.37
C PRO A 117 -5.43 -12.95 7.96
N ALA A 118 -4.44 -13.23 7.11
CA ALA A 118 -3.11 -13.64 7.56
C ALA A 118 -2.37 -12.52 8.33
N GLU A 119 -2.50 -11.25 7.91
CA GLU A 119 -1.88 -10.13 8.63
C GLU A 119 -2.60 -9.82 9.95
N PHE A 120 -3.93 -9.91 9.99
CA PHE A 120 -4.71 -9.81 11.22
C PHE A 120 -4.28 -10.87 12.24
N LYS A 121 -4.17 -12.13 11.80
CA LYS A 121 -3.67 -13.24 12.64
C LYS A 121 -2.25 -12.99 13.12
N ALA A 122 -1.36 -12.54 12.24
CA ALA A 122 0.06 -12.32 12.55
C ALA A 122 0.29 -11.19 13.56
N LEU A 123 -0.64 -10.22 13.64
CA LEU A 123 -0.63 -9.15 14.65
C LEU A 123 -1.42 -9.50 15.91
N GLY A 124 -2.00 -10.70 16.00
CA GLY A 124 -2.80 -11.12 17.16
C GLY A 124 -4.08 -10.30 17.34
N VAL A 125 -4.66 -9.77 16.24
CA VAL A 125 -5.89 -8.97 16.31
C VAL A 125 -7.03 -9.82 16.85
N ARG A 126 -7.68 -9.37 17.91
CA ARG A 126 -8.85 -10.03 18.50
C ARG A 126 -10.09 -9.77 17.64
N ALA A 127 -10.25 -10.52 16.59
CA ALA A 127 -11.40 -10.48 15.69
C ALA A 127 -11.61 -11.85 15.04
N THR A 128 -12.82 -12.13 14.62
CA THR A 128 -13.12 -13.29 13.79
C THR A 128 -13.30 -12.85 12.35
N LEU A 129 -12.43 -13.33 11.47
CA LEU A 129 -12.48 -13.00 10.05
C LEU A 129 -13.06 -14.17 9.24
N THR A 130 -13.92 -13.84 8.29
CA THR A 130 -14.49 -14.81 7.35
C THR A 130 -14.52 -14.26 5.94
N ARG A 131 -14.31 -15.13 4.96
CA ARG A 131 -14.53 -14.88 3.53
C ARG A 131 -15.75 -15.68 3.00
N SER A 132 -16.32 -16.50 3.86
CA SER A 132 -17.48 -17.36 3.50
C SER A 132 -18.77 -16.55 3.48
N ILE A 133 -19.52 -16.68 2.41
CA ILE A 133 -20.86 -16.11 2.27
C ILE A 133 -21.89 -16.85 3.15
N HIS A 134 -21.56 -18.05 3.62
CA HIS A 134 -22.41 -18.91 4.43
C HIS A 134 -22.17 -18.79 5.95
N ASP A 135 -21.23 -17.94 6.38
CA ASP A 135 -21.02 -17.70 7.81
C ASP A 135 -22.28 -17.06 8.42
N PRO A 136 -22.92 -17.67 9.44
CA PRO A 136 -24.18 -17.16 9.99
C PRO A 136 -24.02 -15.89 10.83
N ARG A 137 -22.81 -15.54 11.22
CA ARG A 137 -22.54 -14.38 12.10
C ARG A 137 -22.73 -13.07 11.35
N THR A 138 -23.32 -12.11 12.03
CA THR A 138 -23.48 -10.74 11.52
C THR A 138 -22.13 -10.00 11.56
N PRO A 139 -21.62 -9.52 10.42
CA PRO A 139 -20.38 -8.75 10.41
C PRO A 139 -20.56 -7.36 11.06
N HIS A 140 -19.58 -6.93 11.86
CA HIS A 140 -19.44 -5.56 12.36
C HIS A 140 -18.60 -4.72 11.37
N PHE A 141 -17.80 -5.37 10.53
CA PHE A 141 -16.93 -4.76 9.54
C PHE A 141 -16.99 -5.51 8.22
N VAL A 142 -16.91 -4.76 7.13
CA VAL A 142 -16.60 -5.27 5.79
C VAL A 142 -15.25 -4.70 5.37
N ILE A 143 -14.28 -5.56 5.11
CA ILE A 143 -12.98 -5.14 4.58
C ILE A 143 -12.89 -5.58 3.12
N ALA A 144 -12.71 -4.61 2.22
CA ALA A 144 -12.54 -4.86 0.78
C ALA A 144 -11.10 -4.63 0.32
N GLY A 145 -10.61 -5.57 -0.48
CA GLY A 145 -9.31 -5.54 -1.15
C GLY A 145 -9.36 -6.36 -2.44
N ILE A 146 -8.21 -6.68 -3.04
CA ILE A 146 -8.18 -7.54 -4.23
C ILE A 146 -8.74 -8.93 -3.89
N ASP A 147 -9.84 -9.31 -4.54
CA ASP A 147 -10.44 -10.64 -4.46
C ASP A 147 -10.59 -11.26 -5.85
N ARG A 148 -9.69 -12.16 -6.21
CA ARG A 148 -9.73 -12.88 -7.50
C ARG A 148 -10.85 -13.92 -7.58
N THR A 149 -11.56 -14.15 -6.48
CA THR A 149 -12.71 -15.04 -6.38
C THR A 149 -14.00 -14.28 -6.08
N LEU A 150 -14.07 -13.00 -6.50
CA LEU A 150 -15.25 -12.16 -6.32
C LEU A 150 -16.48 -12.80 -6.97
N THR A 151 -17.58 -12.77 -6.24
CA THR A 151 -18.88 -13.24 -6.74
C THR A 151 -19.96 -12.23 -6.38
N TYR A 152 -21.08 -12.25 -7.09
CA TYR A 152 -22.27 -11.45 -6.77
C TYR A 152 -22.71 -11.68 -5.31
N ALA A 153 -22.68 -12.93 -4.83
CA ALA A 153 -23.05 -13.28 -3.46
C ALA A 153 -22.15 -12.59 -2.40
N LYS A 154 -20.87 -12.40 -2.68
CA LYS A 154 -19.98 -11.63 -1.79
C LYS A 154 -20.35 -10.16 -1.73
N ILE A 155 -20.69 -9.56 -2.88
CA ILE A 155 -21.15 -8.16 -2.94
C ILE A 155 -22.48 -8.03 -2.18
N ALA A 156 -23.44 -8.93 -2.43
CA ALA A 156 -24.74 -8.92 -1.76
C ALA A 156 -24.62 -9.10 -0.24
N ARG A 157 -23.69 -9.95 0.24
CA ARG A 157 -23.40 -10.09 1.67
C ARG A 157 -22.79 -8.83 2.26
N ALA A 158 -21.83 -8.23 1.57
CA ALA A 158 -21.21 -6.95 2.00
C ALA A 158 -22.26 -5.85 2.07
N GLN A 159 -23.10 -5.71 1.03
CA GLN A 159 -24.19 -4.73 1.01
C GLN A 159 -25.14 -4.90 2.20
N ARG A 160 -25.59 -6.13 2.45
CA ARG A 160 -26.49 -6.43 3.58
C ARG A 160 -25.85 -6.07 4.92
N ALA A 161 -24.58 -6.42 5.12
CA ALA A 161 -23.84 -6.09 6.33
C ALA A 161 -23.78 -4.57 6.56
N ILE A 162 -23.47 -3.81 5.51
CA ILE A 162 -23.31 -2.37 5.59
C ILE A 162 -24.66 -1.64 5.77
N LEU A 163 -25.69 -2.02 4.99
CA LEU A 163 -26.97 -1.29 4.99
C LEU A 163 -27.90 -1.70 6.11
N LYS A 164 -27.96 -3.03 6.43
CA LYS A 164 -28.90 -3.55 7.41
C LYS A 164 -28.32 -3.66 8.81
N HIS A 165 -27.02 -3.87 8.90
CA HIS A 165 -26.34 -4.14 10.18
C HIS A 165 -25.29 -3.09 10.53
N GLU A 166 -25.26 -1.96 9.82
CA GLU A 166 -24.38 -0.81 10.07
C GLU A 166 -22.89 -1.19 10.17
N ALA A 167 -22.48 -2.24 9.44
CA ALA A 167 -21.09 -2.64 9.41
C ALA A 167 -20.22 -1.52 8.81
N LEU A 168 -19.10 -1.22 9.45
CA LEU A 168 -18.12 -0.27 8.91
C LEU A 168 -17.46 -0.84 7.65
N PHE A 169 -17.40 -0.02 6.61
CA PHE A 169 -16.80 -0.37 5.35
C PHE A 169 -15.37 0.17 5.25
N ILE A 170 -14.39 -0.74 5.23
CA ILE A 170 -12.95 -0.44 5.16
C ILE A 170 -12.42 -0.91 3.81
N ALA A 171 -11.71 -0.03 3.09
CA ALA A 171 -10.97 -0.37 1.88
C ALA A 171 -9.48 -0.46 2.17
N THR A 172 -8.84 -1.55 1.73
CA THR A 172 -7.37 -1.68 1.85
C THR A 172 -6.63 -0.68 0.98
N ASN A 173 -7.17 -0.35 -0.19
CA ASN A 173 -6.75 0.69 -1.13
C ASN A 173 -7.83 0.86 -2.20
N GLN A 174 -7.66 1.85 -3.08
CA GLN A 174 -8.61 2.16 -4.15
C GLN A 174 -7.97 2.16 -5.55
N ASP A 175 -6.85 1.47 -5.75
CA ASP A 175 -6.21 1.38 -7.07
C ASP A 175 -7.18 0.74 -8.08
N PRO A 176 -7.49 1.40 -9.20
CA PRO A 176 -8.42 0.86 -10.19
C PRO A 176 -7.87 -0.38 -10.88
N THR A 177 -6.56 -0.41 -11.09
CA THR A 177 -5.85 -1.49 -11.78
C THR A 177 -4.51 -1.76 -11.13
N PHE A 178 -3.92 -2.91 -11.46
CA PHE A 178 -2.51 -3.21 -11.19
C PHE A 178 -1.85 -3.86 -12.42
N PRO A 179 -0.54 -3.63 -12.64
CA PRO A 179 0.16 -4.18 -13.78
C PRO A 179 0.39 -5.69 -13.62
N THR A 180 0.35 -6.39 -14.76
CA THR A 180 0.72 -7.80 -14.91
C THR A 180 1.54 -7.99 -16.18
N GLU A 181 2.09 -9.19 -16.40
CA GLU A 181 2.83 -9.51 -17.63
C GLU A 181 1.96 -9.37 -18.90
N ASP A 182 0.66 -9.67 -18.78
CA ASP A 182 -0.33 -9.64 -19.86
C ASP A 182 -1.08 -8.29 -19.95
N GLY A 183 -0.53 -7.22 -19.37
CA GLY A 183 -1.15 -5.89 -19.32
C GLY A 183 -1.63 -5.51 -17.93
N VAL A 184 -2.83 -4.93 -17.80
CA VAL A 184 -3.39 -4.50 -16.53
C VAL A 184 -4.59 -5.35 -16.11
N GLN A 185 -4.72 -5.61 -14.82
CA GLN A 185 -5.87 -6.30 -14.24
C GLN A 185 -6.63 -5.38 -13.25
N PRO A 186 -7.94 -5.66 -12.99
CA PRO A 186 -8.73 -4.91 -12.01
C PRO A 186 -8.10 -4.95 -10.62
N GLY A 187 -7.87 -3.77 -10.03
CA GLY A 187 -7.34 -3.59 -8.69
C GLY A 187 -8.41 -3.66 -7.61
N ALA A 188 -8.01 -3.41 -6.36
CA ALA A 188 -8.92 -3.36 -5.21
C ALA A 188 -10.00 -2.29 -5.40
N GLY A 189 -9.68 -1.17 -6.05
CA GLY A 189 -10.62 -0.08 -6.36
C GLY A 189 -11.83 -0.54 -7.15
N THR A 190 -11.70 -1.48 -8.07
CA THR A 190 -12.83 -2.06 -8.82
C THR A 190 -13.81 -2.78 -7.88
N ILE A 191 -13.31 -3.53 -6.91
CA ILE A 191 -14.13 -4.26 -5.93
C ILE A 191 -14.77 -3.28 -4.95
N VAL A 192 -13.99 -2.30 -4.48
CA VAL A 192 -14.48 -1.22 -3.62
C VAL A 192 -15.58 -0.42 -4.32
N ALA A 193 -15.41 -0.11 -5.61
CA ALA A 193 -16.42 0.61 -6.42
C ALA A 193 -17.71 -0.21 -6.55
N ALA A 194 -17.62 -1.53 -6.81
CA ALA A 194 -18.79 -2.40 -6.89
C ALA A 194 -19.60 -2.41 -5.59
N ILE A 195 -18.92 -2.52 -4.43
CA ILE A 195 -19.57 -2.46 -3.12
C ILE A 195 -20.12 -1.06 -2.86
N SER A 196 -19.34 0.01 -3.14
CA SER A 196 -19.76 1.40 -2.95
C SER A 196 -21.01 1.74 -3.73
N THR A 197 -21.09 1.30 -4.99
CA THR A 197 -22.29 1.44 -5.83
C THR A 197 -23.48 0.71 -5.23
N ALA A 198 -23.27 -0.53 -4.75
CA ALA A 198 -24.34 -1.33 -4.16
C ALA A 198 -24.88 -0.75 -2.83
N VAL A 199 -24.05 -0.01 -2.08
CA VAL A 199 -24.47 0.61 -0.80
C VAL A 199 -24.76 2.10 -0.90
N GLY A 200 -24.53 2.75 -2.04
CA GLY A 200 -24.74 4.18 -2.25
C GLY A 200 -23.77 5.10 -1.50
N ARG A 201 -22.66 4.61 -0.98
CA ARG A 201 -21.68 5.41 -0.24
C ARG A 201 -20.25 4.90 -0.39
N ARG A 202 -19.28 5.78 -0.12
CA ARG A 202 -17.85 5.44 -0.10
C ARG A 202 -17.48 4.63 1.15
N PRO A 203 -16.30 3.97 1.17
CA PRO A 203 -15.75 3.40 2.40
C PRO A 203 -15.65 4.44 3.52
N ASP A 204 -15.87 4.00 4.75
CA ASP A 204 -15.69 4.83 5.95
C ASP A 204 -14.20 5.08 6.23
N ILE A 205 -13.36 4.09 5.89
CA ILE A 205 -11.92 4.12 6.09
C ILE A 205 -11.24 3.58 4.82
N VAL A 206 -10.24 4.33 4.35
CA VAL A 206 -9.29 3.87 3.31
C VAL A 206 -7.90 3.89 3.92
N VAL A 207 -7.07 2.87 3.68
CA VAL A 207 -5.79 2.75 4.41
C VAL A 207 -4.58 2.89 3.48
N GLY A 208 -4.59 2.23 2.31
CA GLY A 208 -3.46 2.20 1.38
C GLY A 208 -3.19 3.53 0.68
N LYS A 209 -2.04 3.62 0.00
CA LYS A 209 -1.68 4.79 -0.82
C LYS A 209 -2.83 5.17 -1.78
N PRO A 210 -3.15 6.45 -2.00
CA PRO A 210 -2.47 7.65 -1.51
C PRO A 210 -2.92 8.13 -0.12
N HIS A 211 -3.75 7.36 0.60
CA HIS A 211 -4.26 7.81 1.90
C HIS A 211 -3.10 8.04 2.89
N PRO A 212 -3.06 9.15 3.65
CA PRO A 212 -1.96 9.51 4.55
C PRO A 212 -1.59 8.43 5.57
N LEU A 213 -2.56 7.63 6.02
CA LEU A 213 -2.33 6.49 6.93
C LEU A 213 -1.26 5.52 6.42
N ALA A 214 -1.14 5.34 5.09
CA ALA A 214 -0.15 4.43 4.52
C ALA A 214 1.28 4.88 4.87
N MET A 215 1.59 6.15 4.69
CA MET A 215 2.92 6.68 5.00
C MET A 215 3.12 6.86 6.51
N GLN A 216 2.11 7.33 7.24
CA GLN A 216 2.17 7.46 8.69
C GLN A 216 2.56 6.14 9.36
N ILE A 217 1.81 5.05 9.10
CA ILE A 217 2.11 3.73 9.68
C ILE A 217 3.47 3.20 9.19
N THR A 218 3.88 3.55 7.96
CA THR A 218 5.19 3.16 7.42
C THR A 218 6.31 3.84 8.19
N LEU A 219 6.24 5.15 8.40
CA LEU A 219 7.22 5.92 9.17
C LEU A 219 7.30 5.44 10.63
N GLU A 220 6.16 5.21 11.27
CA GLU A 220 6.09 4.63 12.62
C GLU A 220 6.76 3.24 12.67
N THR A 221 6.47 2.38 11.69
CA THR A 221 7.07 1.02 11.60
C THR A 221 8.58 1.09 11.35
N ALA A 222 9.01 2.04 10.54
CA ALA A 222 10.42 2.29 10.25
C ALA A 222 11.14 3.01 11.41
N GLY A 223 10.41 3.68 12.32
CA GLY A 223 10.99 4.47 13.41
C GLY A 223 11.91 5.56 12.89
N CYS A 224 11.42 6.37 11.95
CA CYS A 224 12.19 7.45 11.33
C CYS A 224 11.31 8.66 11.01
N ASP A 225 11.95 9.83 10.96
CA ASP A 225 11.30 11.06 10.57
C ASP A 225 11.20 11.18 9.04
N ALA A 226 10.15 11.84 8.55
CA ALA A 226 9.92 12.04 7.12
C ALA A 226 11.11 12.70 6.40
N SER A 227 11.87 13.58 7.10
CA SER A 227 13.05 14.29 6.55
C SER A 227 14.26 13.37 6.31
N GLU A 228 14.27 12.16 6.88
CA GLU A 228 15.33 11.16 6.70
C GLU A 228 14.93 10.07 5.69
N VAL A 229 13.74 10.21 5.06
CA VAL A 229 13.15 9.21 4.19
C VAL A 229 13.06 9.71 2.75
N LEU A 230 13.36 8.80 1.83
CA LEU A 230 13.13 8.97 0.41
C LEU A 230 12.18 7.85 -0.04
N MET A 231 11.11 8.20 -0.77
CA MET A 231 10.21 7.24 -1.41
C MET A 231 10.48 7.22 -2.91
N VAL A 232 10.63 6.00 -3.45
CA VAL A 232 10.74 5.73 -4.89
C VAL A 232 9.46 5.04 -5.35
N GLY A 233 8.75 5.67 -6.27
CA GLY A 233 7.51 5.13 -6.84
C GLY A 233 7.40 5.39 -8.33
N ASP A 234 6.45 4.75 -8.98
CA ASP A 234 6.19 4.88 -10.40
C ASP A 234 4.85 5.56 -10.72
N ARG A 235 4.06 5.88 -9.68
CA ARG A 235 2.71 6.45 -9.82
C ARG A 235 2.59 7.81 -9.16
N LEU A 236 2.10 8.79 -9.94
CA LEU A 236 1.87 10.16 -9.46
C LEU A 236 0.73 10.24 -8.44
N ASP A 237 -0.33 9.48 -8.67
CA ASP A 237 -1.59 9.52 -7.92
C ASP A 237 -1.57 8.70 -6.62
N THR A 238 -0.55 7.90 -6.39
CA THR A 238 -0.37 7.10 -5.17
C THR A 238 0.95 7.38 -4.47
N ASP A 239 2.09 7.00 -5.07
CA ASP A 239 3.41 7.05 -4.44
C ASP A 239 3.88 8.48 -4.20
N ILE A 240 3.80 9.29 -5.26
CA ILE A 240 4.24 10.67 -5.19
C ILE A 240 3.31 11.48 -4.28
N GLN A 241 2.00 11.30 -4.44
CA GLN A 241 1.04 12.03 -3.63
C GLN A 241 1.20 11.73 -2.14
N VAL A 242 1.24 10.45 -1.72
CA VAL A 242 1.37 10.09 -0.30
C VAL A 242 2.70 10.57 0.30
N SER A 243 3.77 10.58 -0.49
CA SER A 243 5.08 11.07 -0.07
C SER A 243 5.05 12.58 0.15
N ARG A 244 4.48 13.32 -0.78
CA ARG A 244 4.35 14.78 -0.71
C ARG A 244 3.50 15.21 0.49
N GLU A 245 2.37 14.56 0.71
CA GLU A 245 1.47 14.83 1.83
C GLU A 245 2.13 14.58 3.19
N ALA A 246 3.00 13.56 3.27
CA ALA A 246 3.75 13.22 4.48
C ALA A 246 5.07 13.99 4.66
N GLY A 247 5.45 14.84 3.71
CA GLY A 247 6.73 15.55 3.77
C GLY A 247 7.97 14.70 3.43
N VAL A 248 7.78 13.49 2.90
CA VAL A 248 8.84 12.59 2.43
C VAL A 248 9.35 13.04 1.06
N PHE A 249 10.65 12.91 0.81
CA PHE A 249 11.23 13.23 -0.50
C PHE A 249 10.78 12.20 -1.55
N ALA A 250 10.10 12.67 -2.59
CA ALA A 250 9.41 11.85 -3.57
C ALA A 250 10.20 11.74 -4.88
N VAL A 251 10.68 10.55 -5.20
CA VAL A 251 11.37 10.23 -6.46
C VAL A 251 10.44 9.41 -7.34
N LEU A 252 10.18 9.91 -8.56
CA LEU A 252 9.46 9.18 -9.59
C LEU A 252 10.44 8.42 -10.48
N VAL A 253 10.18 7.14 -10.73
CA VAL A 253 10.83 6.37 -11.80
C VAL A 253 9.89 6.20 -12.99
N LEU A 254 10.44 6.26 -14.21
CA LEU A 254 9.69 6.13 -15.46
C LEU A 254 9.69 4.70 -16.01
N SER A 255 10.15 3.74 -15.21
CA SER A 255 10.13 2.30 -15.55
C SER A 255 8.77 1.64 -15.38
N GLY A 256 7.80 2.32 -14.76
CA GLY A 256 6.47 1.78 -14.46
C GLY A 256 5.33 2.47 -15.21
N VAL A 257 4.27 2.83 -14.48
CA VAL A 257 2.99 3.28 -15.05
C VAL A 257 3.03 4.71 -15.58
N THR A 258 3.76 5.61 -14.93
CA THR A 258 3.78 7.03 -15.32
C THR A 258 4.58 7.29 -16.57
N THR A 259 3.96 7.94 -17.54
CA THR A 259 4.61 8.37 -18.79
C THR A 259 5.13 9.81 -18.70
N ARG A 260 6.11 10.15 -19.53
CA ARG A 260 6.62 11.54 -19.66
C ARG A 260 5.50 12.53 -20.04
N ARG A 261 4.47 12.09 -20.76
CA ARG A 261 3.31 12.92 -21.11
C ARG A 261 2.49 13.27 -19.87
N GLN A 262 2.13 12.27 -19.06
CA GLN A 262 1.39 12.50 -17.79
C GLN A 262 2.13 13.44 -16.85
N LEU A 263 3.47 13.30 -16.77
CA LEU A 263 4.29 14.19 -15.96
C LEU A 263 4.27 15.66 -16.46
N ARG A 264 4.28 15.88 -17.79
CA ARG A 264 4.18 17.24 -18.36
C ARG A 264 2.81 17.85 -18.14
N ASP A 265 1.75 17.06 -18.28
CA ASP A 265 0.36 17.50 -18.22
C ASP A 265 -0.17 17.61 -16.77
N LEU A 266 0.71 17.44 -15.78
CA LEU A 266 0.39 17.37 -14.36
C LEU A 266 -0.17 18.68 -13.83
N LYS A 267 -1.40 18.63 -13.28
CA LYS A 267 -2.09 19.79 -12.71
C LYS A 267 -2.06 19.82 -11.17
N ASN A 268 -2.05 18.63 -10.53
CA ASN A 268 -2.11 18.55 -9.08
C ASN A 268 -0.69 18.74 -8.48
N PRO A 269 -0.43 19.80 -7.67
CA PRO A 269 0.88 20.02 -7.07
C PRO A 269 1.34 18.89 -6.13
N MET A 270 0.39 18.17 -5.47
CA MET A 270 0.70 17.06 -4.58
C MET A 270 1.19 15.82 -5.33
N GLN A 271 0.99 15.76 -6.63
CA GLN A 271 1.47 14.68 -7.50
C GLN A 271 2.79 15.04 -8.20
N ARG A 272 3.38 16.21 -7.90
CA ARG A 272 4.66 16.63 -8.49
C ARG A 272 5.82 15.99 -7.71
N PRO A 273 6.65 15.12 -8.35
CA PRO A 273 7.81 14.54 -7.69
C PRO A 273 8.87 15.61 -7.40
N ASP A 274 9.68 15.37 -6.37
CA ASP A 274 10.86 16.20 -6.06
C ASP A 274 11.99 15.90 -7.06
N HIS A 275 12.08 14.63 -7.55
CA HIS A 275 13.05 14.22 -8.55
C HIS A 275 12.46 13.14 -9.49
N VAL A 276 13.00 13.06 -10.72
CA VAL A 276 12.56 12.07 -11.74
C VAL A 276 13.79 11.34 -12.27
N LEU A 277 13.71 10.02 -12.27
CA LEU A 277 14.74 9.10 -12.78
C LEU A 277 14.13 8.21 -13.88
N GLY A 278 15.00 7.67 -14.74
CA GLY A 278 14.58 6.68 -15.75
C GLY A 278 14.12 5.37 -15.09
N ASP A 279 14.93 4.89 -14.16
CA ASP A 279 14.71 3.65 -13.41
C ASP A 279 15.41 3.68 -12.05
N VAL A 280 15.34 2.55 -11.32
CA VAL A 280 15.97 2.42 -9.99
C VAL A 280 17.50 2.41 -10.02
N VAL A 281 18.13 2.08 -11.15
CA VAL A 281 19.60 2.03 -11.26
C VAL A 281 20.18 3.44 -11.14
N GLU A 282 19.48 4.43 -11.69
CA GLU A 282 19.89 5.83 -11.61
C GLU A 282 19.86 6.37 -10.18
N LEU A 283 19.07 5.75 -9.27
CA LEU A 283 19.00 6.16 -7.86
C LEU A 283 20.36 6.06 -7.16
N ARG A 284 21.19 5.07 -7.50
CA ARG A 284 22.54 4.97 -6.95
C ARG A 284 23.40 6.19 -7.29
N ARG A 285 23.36 6.62 -8.54
CA ARG A 285 24.09 7.84 -8.98
C ARG A 285 23.55 9.08 -8.29
N PHE A 286 22.24 9.23 -8.25
CA PHE A 286 21.57 10.35 -7.59
C PHE A 286 21.95 10.45 -6.10
N LEU A 287 21.93 9.34 -5.36
CA LEU A 287 22.30 9.33 -3.94
C LEU A 287 23.81 9.42 -3.67
N SER A 288 24.66 9.13 -4.67
CA SER A 288 26.11 9.26 -4.57
C SER A 288 26.61 10.66 -4.92
N GLY A 289 25.74 11.54 -5.44
CA GLY A 289 26.14 12.89 -5.89
C GLY A 289 27.03 12.87 -7.14
N ARG A 290 26.91 11.83 -7.97
CA ARG A 290 27.74 11.63 -9.19
C ARG A 290 26.89 11.64 -10.44
#